data_909dfb4c12b9b9461fcc58d6ab443b7c
#
_entry.id   909dfb4c12b9b9461fcc58d6ab443b7c
#
_cell.length_a   1.000
_cell.length_b   1.000
_cell.length_c   1.000
_cell.angle_alpha   90.00
_cell.angle_beta   90.00
_cell.angle_gamma   90.00
#
_symmetry.space_group_name_H-M   'P 1'
#
loop_
_entity.id
_entity.type
_entity.pdbx_description
1 polymer ?
#
loop_
_entity_poly.entity_id
_entity_poly.type
_entity_poly.pdbx_seq_one_letter_code
_entity_poly.pdbx_strand_id
1 'polypeptide(L)'
;MSKILGLDYGKKRCGISISDELQIIASPLTTIDTKKLMDFLKEIIVEESISAIVIGLPKNKRNNIFELEKIIIDEIKKIKILFPKLKIHREDERFTSKLSSIYLNQITKKRKVKIDKKNLDKISASIILDSYLKKNK
;
A
#
# COMPACT_ATOMS: atom_id res chain seq x y z
N MET A 1 0.76 12.22 -17.42
CA MET A 1 1.41 11.94 -16.13
C MET A 1 0.74 10.78 -15.44
N SER A 2 1.47 10.05 -14.63
CA SER A 2 0.99 8.80 -14.04
C SER A 2 0.98 8.87 -12.52
N LYS A 3 0.12 8.05 -11.92
CA LYS A 3 0.02 7.93 -10.46
C LYS A 3 0.70 6.64 -10.00
N ILE A 4 1.01 6.58 -8.72
CA ILE A 4 1.63 5.42 -8.08
C ILE A 4 0.68 4.89 -7.01
N LEU A 5 0.52 3.57 -6.93
CA LEU A 5 -0.23 2.94 -5.85
C LEU A 5 0.71 2.50 -4.72
N GLY A 6 0.23 2.65 -3.50
CA GLY A 6 0.85 2.01 -2.34
C GLY A 6 0.01 0.83 -1.89
N LEU A 7 0.65 -0.25 -1.52
CA LEU A 7 -0.03 -1.49 -1.13
C LEU A 7 0.55 -2.02 0.17
N ASP A 8 -0.32 -2.14 1.18
CA ASP A 8 0.00 -2.86 2.41
C ASP A 8 -0.70 -4.21 2.35
N TYR A 9 0.05 -5.23 1.95
CA TYR A 9 -0.49 -6.56 1.68
C TYR A 9 -0.67 -7.35 2.97
N GLY A 10 -1.88 -7.82 3.21
CA GLY A 10 -2.19 -8.74 4.31
C GLY A 10 -2.84 -10.01 3.79
N LYS A 11 -2.85 -11.05 4.61
CA LYS A 11 -3.48 -12.32 4.24
C LYS A 11 -4.97 -12.19 3.99
N LYS A 12 -5.65 -11.37 4.77
CA LYS A 12 -7.10 -11.19 4.69
C LYS A 12 -7.50 -9.92 3.95
N ARG A 13 -6.78 -8.83 4.19
CA ARG A 13 -7.11 -7.52 3.64
C ARG A 13 -5.84 -6.84 3.17
N CYS A 14 -6.01 -6.00 2.16
CA CYS A 14 -4.94 -5.14 1.66
C CYS A 14 -5.36 -3.68 1.78
N GLY A 15 -4.48 -2.87 2.32
CA GLY A 15 -4.64 -1.42 2.32
C GLY A 15 -4.09 -0.83 1.03
N ILE A 16 -4.81 0.13 0.47
CA ILE A 16 -4.45 0.76 -0.79
C ILE A 16 -4.35 2.26 -0.61
N SER A 17 -3.28 2.83 -1.13
CA SER A 17 -3.09 4.28 -1.21
C SER A 17 -2.78 4.67 -2.63
N ILE A 18 -2.89 5.95 -2.93
CA ILE A 18 -2.65 6.45 -4.29
C ILE A 18 -1.95 7.81 -4.21
N SER A 19 -1.05 8.05 -5.16
CA SER A 19 -0.41 9.36 -5.28
C SER A 19 -1.20 10.27 -6.23
N ASP A 20 -0.88 11.57 -6.18
CA ASP A 20 -1.30 12.50 -7.21
C ASP A 20 -0.48 12.28 -8.49
N GLU A 21 -0.87 12.97 -9.55
CA GLU A 21 -0.16 12.88 -10.84
C GLU A 21 1.27 13.41 -10.78
N LEU A 22 1.53 14.35 -9.88
CA LEU A 22 2.87 14.89 -9.66
C LEU A 22 3.73 14.00 -8.76
N GLN A 23 3.14 12.95 -8.21
CA GLN A 23 3.81 11.99 -7.34
C GLN A 23 4.45 12.64 -6.12
N ILE A 24 3.72 13.58 -5.52
CA ILE A 24 4.18 14.32 -4.35
C ILE A 24 3.46 13.87 -3.07
N ILE A 25 2.15 13.63 -3.15
CA ILE A 25 1.28 13.36 -2.01
C ILE A 25 0.76 11.94 -2.08
N ALA A 26 0.83 11.22 -0.96
CA ALA A 26 0.23 9.91 -0.82
C ALA A 26 -1.06 10.03 -0.01
N SER A 27 -2.16 9.50 -0.51
CA SER A 27 -3.47 9.56 0.14
C SER A 27 -4.03 8.15 0.34
N PRO A 28 -4.61 7.84 1.52
CA PRO A 28 -5.32 6.58 1.69
C PRO A 28 -6.48 6.49 0.70
N LEU A 29 -6.64 5.35 0.05
CA LEU A 29 -7.70 5.16 -0.93
C LEU A 29 -8.79 4.23 -0.42
N THR A 30 -8.44 2.99 -0.12
CA THR A 30 -9.41 2.00 0.30
C THR A 30 -8.72 0.81 0.96
N THR A 31 -9.52 -0.05 1.58
CA THR A 31 -9.10 -1.35 2.07
C THR A 31 -10.00 -2.39 1.41
N ILE A 32 -9.41 -3.43 0.84
CA ILE A 32 -10.13 -4.45 0.13
C ILE A 32 -9.76 -5.85 0.65
N ASP A 33 -10.64 -6.81 0.43
CA ASP A 33 -10.31 -8.20 0.71
C ASP A 33 -9.21 -8.66 -0.23
N THR A 34 -8.23 -9.39 0.30
CA THR A 34 -7.09 -9.85 -0.49
C THR A 34 -7.51 -10.69 -1.69
N LYS A 35 -8.61 -11.44 -1.56
CA LYS A 35 -9.18 -12.23 -2.66
C LYS A 35 -9.57 -11.38 -3.86
N LYS A 36 -9.90 -10.10 -3.63
CA LYS A 36 -10.37 -9.19 -4.68
C LYS A 36 -9.26 -8.30 -5.22
N LEU A 37 -8.03 -8.48 -4.73
CA LEU A 37 -6.93 -7.58 -5.08
C LEU A 37 -6.67 -7.55 -6.58
N MET A 38 -6.60 -8.72 -7.23
CA MET A 38 -6.26 -8.78 -8.65
C MET A 38 -7.31 -8.09 -9.52
N ASP A 39 -8.60 -8.31 -9.22
CA ASP A 39 -9.68 -7.65 -9.94
C ASP A 39 -9.65 -6.13 -9.75
N PHE A 40 -9.38 -5.70 -8.52
CA PHE A 40 -9.23 -4.28 -8.20
C PHE A 40 -8.08 -3.66 -8.99
N LEU A 41 -6.93 -4.32 -9.04
CA LEU A 41 -5.78 -3.80 -9.77
C LEU A 41 -6.05 -3.69 -11.26
N LYS A 42 -6.75 -4.66 -11.85
CA LYS A 42 -7.09 -4.60 -13.28
C LYS A 42 -7.90 -3.36 -13.63
N GLU A 43 -8.79 -2.95 -12.73
CA GLU A 43 -9.61 -1.77 -12.95
C GLU A 43 -8.84 -0.47 -12.70
N ILE A 44 -8.20 -0.37 -11.52
CA ILE A 44 -7.61 0.90 -11.11
C ILE A 44 -6.37 1.27 -11.93
N ILE A 45 -5.60 0.28 -12.38
CA ILE A 45 -4.40 0.54 -13.18
C ILE A 45 -4.77 1.27 -14.47
N VAL A 46 -5.88 0.89 -15.08
CA VAL A 46 -6.37 1.54 -16.30
C VAL A 46 -7.05 2.86 -15.99
N GLU A 47 -7.99 2.88 -15.04
CA GLU A 47 -8.78 4.07 -14.73
C GLU A 47 -7.94 5.25 -14.25
N GLU A 48 -6.95 4.99 -13.41
CA GLU A 48 -6.14 6.03 -12.79
C GLU A 48 -4.76 6.19 -13.41
N SER A 49 -4.48 5.48 -14.51
CA SER A 49 -3.18 5.55 -15.20
C SER A 49 -2.02 5.27 -14.24
N ILE A 50 -2.08 4.12 -13.59
CA ILE A 50 -1.06 3.72 -12.62
C ILE A 50 0.17 3.21 -13.37
N SER A 51 1.35 3.76 -13.06
CA SER A 51 2.62 3.35 -13.67
C SER A 51 3.48 2.47 -12.77
N ALA A 52 3.21 2.49 -11.46
CA ALA A 52 4.02 1.73 -10.51
C ALA A 52 3.19 1.37 -9.28
N ILE A 53 3.57 0.29 -8.63
CA ILE A 53 3.02 -0.11 -7.33
C ILE A 53 4.17 -0.24 -6.34
N VAL A 54 4.02 0.37 -5.17
CA VAL A 54 4.96 0.25 -4.06
C VAL A 54 4.34 -0.70 -3.04
N ILE A 55 4.98 -1.83 -2.79
CA ILE A 55 4.49 -2.83 -1.85
C ILE A 55 5.41 -2.87 -0.66
N GLY A 56 4.85 -2.73 0.55
CA GLY A 56 5.63 -2.79 1.76
C GLY A 56 6.24 -4.18 1.99
N LEU A 57 7.42 -4.21 2.59
CA LEU A 57 8.01 -5.45 3.09
C LEU A 57 7.31 -5.83 4.41
N PRO A 58 7.00 -7.10 4.65
CA PRO A 58 6.36 -7.49 5.90
C PRO A 58 7.25 -7.15 7.10
N LYS A 59 6.60 -6.74 8.19
CA LYS A 59 7.31 -6.46 9.42
C LYS A 59 7.79 -7.76 10.08
N ASN A 60 8.93 -7.68 10.75
CA ASN A 60 9.46 -8.81 11.48
C ASN A 60 8.60 -9.08 12.72
N LYS A 61 7.52 -9.79 12.54
CA LYS A 61 6.64 -10.21 13.63
C LYS A 61 6.60 -11.73 13.70
N ARG A 62 7.58 -12.31 14.36
CA ARG A 62 7.62 -13.75 14.66
C ARG A 62 7.70 -14.61 13.39
N ASN A 63 7.06 -15.78 13.41
CA ASN A 63 7.28 -16.85 12.43
C ASN A 63 6.58 -16.67 11.10
N ASN A 64 5.75 -15.62 10.95
CA ASN A 64 4.89 -15.49 9.77
C ASN A 64 5.47 -14.61 8.66
N ILE A 65 6.61 -13.98 8.89
CA ILE A 65 7.17 -13.03 7.93
C ILE A 65 7.60 -13.71 6.62
N PHE A 66 8.23 -14.87 6.70
CA PHE A 66 8.69 -15.58 5.50
C PHE A 66 7.53 -16.13 4.69
N GLU A 67 6.49 -16.61 5.36
CA GLU A 67 5.30 -17.12 4.71
C GLU A 67 4.56 -16.01 3.96
N LEU A 68 4.37 -14.86 4.61
CA LEU A 68 3.69 -13.72 3.99
C LEU A 68 4.52 -13.17 2.83
N GLU A 69 5.82 -13.06 2.98
CA GLU A 69 6.69 -12.56 1.91
C GLU A 69 6.64 -13.49 0.69
N LYS A 70 6.59 -14.79 0.91
CA LYS A 70 6.46 -15.76 -0.18
C LYS A 70 5.15 -15.54 -0.95
N ILE A 71 4.06 -15.31 -0.23
CA ILE A 71 2.77 -15.01 -0.84
C ILE A 71 2.85 -13.73 -1.66
N ILE A 72 3.48 -12.69 -1.11
CA ILE A 72 3.64 -11.41 -1.80
C ILE A 72 4.46 -11.57 -3.08
N ILE A 73 5.55 -12.32 -3.02
CA ILE A 73 6.39 -12.58 -4.19
C ILE A 73 5.59 -13.28 -5.29
N ASP A 74 4.77 -14.27 -4.92
CA ASP A 74 3.92 -14.97 -5.88
C ASP A 74 2.90 -14.02 -6.52
N GLU A 75 2.30 -13.13 -5.74
CA GLU A 75 1.38 -12.13 -6.26
C GLU A 75 2.07 -11.15 -7.20
N ILE A 76 3.29 -10.73 -6.86
CA ILE A 76 4.09 -9.84 -7.74
C ILE A 76 4.33 -10.51 -9.09
N LYS A 77 4.64 -11.79 -9.10
CA LYS A 77 4.83 -12.52 -10.36
C LYS A 77 3.58 -12.49 -11.22
N LYS A 78 2.41 -12.69 -10.62
CA LYS A 78 1.13 -12.62 -11.33
C LYS A 78 0.86 -11.23 -11.88
N ILE A 79 1.14 -10.21 -11.09
CA ILE A 79 0.96 -8.81 -11.51
C ILE A 79 1.86 -8.50 -12.70
N LYS A 80 3.11 -8.92 -12.66
CA LYS A 80 4.06 -8.68 -13.75
C LYS A 80 3.66 -9.38 -15.04
N ILE A 81 3.04 -10.56 -14.96
CA ILE A 81 2.54 -11.26 -16.13
C ILE A 81 1.38 -10.49 -16.76
N LEU A 82 0.45 -9.99 -15.94
CA LEU A 82 -0.71 -9.25 -16.42
C LEU A 82 -0.36 -7.84 -16.90
N PHE A 83 0.61 -7.21 -16.25
CA PHE A 83 1.00 -5.83 -16.51
C PHE A 83 2.52 -5.73 -16.68
N PRO A 84 3.08 -6.17 -17.82
CA PRO A 84 4.54 -6.22 -18.00
C PRO A 84 5.24 -4.87 -17.91
N LYS A 85 4.53 -3.78 -18.20
CA LYS A 85 5.09 -2.43 -18.16
C LYS A 85 5.01 -1.79 -16.77
N LEU A 86 4.24 -2.37 -15.88
CA LEU A 86 4.05 -1.84 -14.53
C LEU A 86 5.32 -2.06 -13.70
N LYS A 87 5.81 -0.99 -13.08
CA LYS A 87 6.95 -1.09 -12.19
C LYS A 87 6.49 -1.48 -10.80
N ILE A 88 7.23 -2.37 -10.15
CA ILE A 88 6.92 -2.80 -8.79
C ILE A 88 8.13 -2.54 -7.91
N HIS A 89 7.90 -1.77 -6.83
CA HIS A 89 8.92 -1.41 -5.87
C HIS A 89 8.56 -1.98 -4.51
N ARG A 90 9.57 -2.26 -3.71
CA ARG A 90 9.39 -2.71 -2.33
C ARG A 90 9.88 -1.61 -1.39
N GLU A 91 9.12 -1.38 -0.33
CA GLU A 91 9.45 -0.36 0.66
C GLU A 91 9.52 -0.99 2.04
N ASP A 92 10.53 -0.62 2.81
CA ASP A 92 10.73 -1.15 4.15
C ASP A 92 9.70 -0.54 5.12
N GLU A 93 8.97 -1.42 5.83
CA GLU A 93 7.95 -1.00 6.79
C GLU A 93 8.51 -0.80 8.21
N ARG A 94 9.83 -0.79 8.39
CA ARG A 94 10.45 -0.75 9.72
C ARG A 94 9.88 0.31 10.65
N PHE A 95 9.53 1.47 10.10
CA PHE A 95 9.06 2.60 10.90
C PHE A 95 7.58 2.91 10.72
N THR A 96 6.88 2.15 9.88
CA THR A 96 5.49 2.49 9.53
C THR A 96 4.52 2.37 10.69
N SER A 97 4.66 1.39 11.59
CA SER A 97 3.73 1.29 12.72
C SER A 97 3.84 2.46 13.68
N LYS A 98 5.06 2.95 13.93
CA LYS A 98 5.26 4.11 14.78
C LYS A 98 4.69 5.38 14.13
N LEU A 99 4.97 5.55 12.84
CA LEU A 99 4.44 6.67 12.06
C LEU A 99 2.92 6.59 11.94
N SER A 100 2.36 5.38 11.76
CA SER A 100 0.92 5.18 11.72
C SER A 100 0.26 5.58 13.02
N SER A 101 0.85 5.23 14.16
CA SER A 101 0.30 5.61 15.48
C SER A 101 0.28 7.12 15.67
N ILE A 102 1.36 7.81 15.26
CA ILE A 102 1.44 9.26 15.34
C ILE A 102 0.38 9.89 14.42
N TYR A 103 0.29 9.41 13.19
CA TYR A 103 -0.66 9.91 12.20
C TYR A 103 -2.11 9.72 12.66
N LEU A 104 -2.42 8.54 13.21
CA LEU A 104 -3.74 8.23 13.73
C LEU A 104 -4.11 9.10 14.92
N ASN A 105 -3.16 9.36 15.82
CA ASN A 105 -3.41 10.26 16.94
C ASN A 105 -3.76 11.67 16.47
N GLN A 106 -3.06 12.16 15.45
CA GLN A 106 -3.36 13.47 14.88
C GLN A 106 -4.73 13.53 14.24
N ILE A 107 -5.08 12.51 13.47
CA ILE A 107 -6.39 12.42 12.80
C ILE A 107 -7.51 12.31 13.85
N THR A 108 -7.33 11.45 14.85
CA THR A 108 -8.33 11.23 15.90
C THR A 108 -8.60 12.51 16.68
N LYS A 109 -7.55 13.25 17.02
CA LYS A 109 -7.69 14.51 17.73
C LYS A 109 -8.41 15.57 16.90
N LYS A 110 -8.12 15.64 15.60
CA LYS A 110 -8.69 16.67 14.71
C LYS A 110 -10.10 16.37 14.26
N ARG A 111 -10.44 15.09 14.03
CA ARG A 111 -11.69 14.72 13.37
C ARG A 111 -12.62 13.84 14.19
N LYS A 112 -12.19 13.42 15.39
CA LYS A 112 -12.95 12.49 16.24
C LYS A 112 -13.39 11.24 15.48
N VAL A 113 -12.53 10.71 14.64
CA VAL A 113 -12.84 9.57 13.77
C VAL A 113 -12.62 8.28 14.53
N LYS A 114 -13.60 7.37 14.41
CA LYS A 114 -13.48 6.02 14.93
C LYS A 114 -12.51 5.23 14.04
N ILE A 115 -11.44 4.71 14.64
CA ILE A 115 -10.41 3.99 13.89
C ILE A 115 -10.70 2.48 13.98
N ASP A 116 -10.94 1.86 12.83
CA ASP A 116 -11.05 0.41 12.71
C ASP A 116 -9.85 -0.14 11.93
N LYS A 117 -9.78 -1.47 11.81
CA LYS A 117 -8.67 -2.11 11.08
C LYS A 117 -8.61 -1.72 9.61
N LYS A 118 -9.75 -1.48 8.98
CA LYS A 118 -9.79 -1.08 7.56
C LYS A 118 -9.17 0.28 7.35
N ASN A 119 -9.48 1.24 8.22
CA ASN A 119 -8.85 2.56 8.15
C ASN A 119 -7.35 2.48 8.42
N LEU A 120 -6.93 1.65 9.38
CA LEU A 120 -5.52 1.47 9.68
C LEU A 120 -4.76 0.90 8.48
N ASP A 121 -5.32 -0.08 7.78
CA ASP A 121 -4.66 -0.71 6.64
C ASP A 121 -4.39 0.29 5.50
N LYS A 122 -5.37 1.10 5.14
CA LYS A 122 -5.18 2.09 4.07
C LYS A 122 -4.27 3.24 4.49
N ILE A 123 -4.27 3.60 5.78
CA ILE A 123 -3.34 4.61 6.31
C ILE A 123 -1.91 4.05 6.28
N SER A 124 -1.71 2.79 6.66
CA SER A 124 -0.40 2.14 6.55
C SER A 124 0.09 2.14 5.10
N ALA A 125 -0.79 1.87 4.15
CA ALA A 125 -0.45 1.92 2.73
C ALA A 125 -0.02 3.32 2.31
N SER A 126 -0.68 4.37 2.83
CA SER A 126 -0.28 5.74 2.50
C SER A 126 1.07 6.12 3.08
N ILE A 127 1.42 5.59 4.25
CA ILE A 127 2.72 5.83 4.86
C ILE A 127 3.83 5.13 4.07
N ILE A 128 3.58 3.91 3.62
CA ILE A 128 4.49 3.18 2.74
C ILE A 128 4.76 3.98 1.47
N LEU A 129 3.70 4.45 0.83
CA LEU A 129 3.82 5.22 -0.40
C LEU A 129 4.53 6.54 -0.17
N ASP A 130 4.17 7.27 0.88
CA ASP A 130 4.80 8.54 1.21
C ASP A 130 6.30 8.38 1.44
N SER A 131 6.70 7.33 2.15
CA SER A 131 8.11 7.02 2.37
C SER A 131 8.86 6.82 1.05
N TYR A 132 8.25 6.08 0.12
CA TYR A 132 8.83 5.86 -1.20
C TYR A 132 8.94 7.17 -1.98
N LEU A 133 7.89 7.98 -1.99
CA LEU A 133 7.88 9.25 -2.73
C LEU A 133 8.98 10.19 -2.22
N LYS A 134 9.19 10.26 -0.92
CA LYS A 134 10.22 11.11 -0.32
C LYS A 134 11.63 10.68 -0.68
N LYS A 135 11.88 9.38 -0.77
CA LYS A 135 13.20 8.84 -1.13
C LYS A 135 13.58 9.12 -2.58
N ASN A 136 12.58 9.23 -3.45
CA ASN A 136 12.81 9.30 -4.89
C ASN A 136 12.63 10.70 -5.47
N LYS A 137 12.73 11.70 -4.61
CA LYS A 137 12.77 13.10 -5.05
C LYS A 137 14.17 13.61 -5.19
#